data_182c376dc9ed9d9009d70234bc460546
#
_entry.id   182c376dc9ed9d9009d70234bc460546
#
_cell.length_a   1.000
_cell.length_b   1.000
_cell.length_c   1.000
_cell.angle_alpha   90.00
_cell.angle_beta   90.00
_cell.angle_gamma   90.00
#
_symmetry.space_group_name_H-M   'P 1'
#
loop_
_entity.id
_entity.type
_entity.pdbx_description
1 polymer ?
#
loop_
_entity_poly.entity_id
_entity_poly.type
_entity_poly.pdbx_seq_one_letter_code
_entity_poly.pdbx_strand_id
1 'polypeptide(L)'
;MKKYRKISAAIGFSMALMLSATANQPLLVTAATSGETKEEQTTDTESAESQTEEIEIQDVQGFQELLKNCQYDSWSVGKTVRLVADIDISSLDFTGIAYFSGTFEGDGHVISHVNVSATGSDYGFFRYLGKNAVVNHLKLSGKVHADGSCENIGGVVGVNYGTVNGCSFTGTIDGKAAVGGIAGVNENSGKIVNCTSAVTITATDETGGIVGNNQGLVSGCTSESSVNTEELNTTMDLGGVDIGTLNITKRVIDRNDMGGIAGVSSGIITDCANQGTIGFDHTGYNVGGIAGRQSGKILNCTNEGAIYGRKDVGGIVGQAEPYIESEYLEDRVDSVQNSVKAINNSLSSMSTTLSSTSSEVKNYMTSISEEYKTSRKDLAGSLDD
;
A
#
# COMPACT_ATOMS: atom_id res chain seq x y z
N MET A 1 22.27 40.65 37.42
CA MET A 1 22.27 39.18 37.38
C MET A 1 20.91 38.50 37.12
N LYS A 2 19.75 39.00 37.58
CA LYS A 2 18.44 38.37 37.31
C LYS A 2 17.91 38.49 35.87
N LYS A 3 18.33 39.49 35.08
CA LYS A 3 17.92 39.70 33.68
C LYS A 3 18.60 38.71 32.70
N TYR A 4 19.84 38.30 32.94
CA TYR A 4 20.56 37.36 32.08
C TYR A 4 20.09 35.93 32.19
N ARG A 5 19.49 35.52 33.33
CA ARG A 5 18.96 34.16 33.52
C ARG A 5 17.69 33.88 32.67
N LYS A 6 16.91 34.94 32.36
CA LYS A 6 15.70 34.77 31.53
C LYS A 6 16.02 34.63 30.05
N ILE A 7 17.08 35.28 29.56
CA ILE A 7 17.49 35.21 28.16
C ILE A 7 18.12 33.83 27.83
N SER A 8 18.97 33.32 28.75
CA SER A 8 19.55 31.98 28.60
C SER A 8 18.50 30.85 28.59
N ALA A 9 17.41 30.99 29.38
CA ALA A 9 16.33 29.98 29.40
C ALA A 9 15.51 29.98 28.11
N ALA A 10 15.28 31.17 27.51
CA ALA A 10 14.53 31.28 26.25
C ALA A 10 15.34 30.71 25.05
N ILE A 11 16.63 30.95 25.01
CA ILE A 11 17.52 30.45 23.94
C ILE A 11 17.71 28.91 24.06
N GLY A 12 17.84 28.39 25.29
CA GLY A 12 17.98 26.96 25.54
C GLY A 12 16.71 26.16 25.18
N PHE A 13 15.51 26.73 25.37
CA PHE A 13 14.25 26.06 25.03
C PHE A 13 13.97 26.04 23.53
N SER A 14 14.35 27.11 22.79
CA SER A 14 14.25 27.13 21.32
C SER A 14 15.16 26.11 20.64
N MET A 15 16.37 25.90 21.17
CA MET A 15 17.30 24.91 20.59
C MET A 15 16.88 23.46 20.87
N ALA A 16 16.28 23.18 22.02
CA ALA A 16 15.81 21.83 22.34
C ALA A 16 14.58 21.40 21.51
N LEU A 17 13.73 22.35 21.11
CA LEU A 17 12.56 22.05 20.28
C LEU A 17 12.92 21.86 18.80
N MET A 18 14.04 22.42 18.32
CA MET A 18 14.50 22.22 16.93
C MET A 18 15.19 20.85 16.70
N LEU A 19 15.66 20.19 17.75
CA LEU A 19 16.29 18.86 17.61
C LEU A 19 15.29 17.70 17.58
N SER A 20 14.02 17.93 17.92
CA SER A 20 12.98 16.88 17.89
C SER A 20 12.12 16.86 16.62
N ALA A 21 12.33 17.80 15.69
CA ALA A 21 11.53 17.93 14.45
C ALA A 21 12.24 17.45 13.18
N THR A 22 13.39 16.78 13.28
CA THR A 22 14.09 16.26 12.11
C THR A 22 13.81 14.79 11.88
N ALA A 23 12.60 14.49 11.41
CA ALA A 23 12.35 13.31 10.62
C ALA A 23 11.32 13.67 9.52
N ASN A 24 11.81 13.73 8.28
CA ASN A 24 11.08 13.76 7.01
C ASN A 24 10.34 15.06 6.63
N GLN A 25 11.07 16.04 6.09
CA GLN A 25 10.77 16.75 4.83
C GLN A 25 11.82 17.86 4.61
N PRO A 26 12.35 18.12 3.43
CA PRO A 26 13.23 19.25 3.20
C PRO A 26 12.42 20.55 3.21
N LEU A 27 12.63 21.38 4.23
CA LEU A 27 12.15 22.75 4.24
C LEU A 27 13.06 23.59 3.34
N LEU A 28 12.49 24.05 2.23
CA LEU A 28 13.12 25.09 1.40
C LEU A 28 13.06 26.42 2.17
N VAL A 29 14.16 26.80 2.76
CA VAL A 29 14.31 28.15 3.34
C VAL A 29 14.82 29.08 2.25
N THR A 30 13.94 29.87 1.65
CA THR A 30 14.32 31.02 0.84
C THR A 30 14.67 32.18 1.75
N ALA A 31 15.97 32.49 1.86
CA ALA A 31 16.43 33.71 2.52
C ALA A 31 16.10 34.92 1.62
N ALA A 32 15.22 35.78 2.09
CA ALA A 32 14.98 37.07 1.47
C ALA A 32 16.12 38.02 1.85
N THR A 33 17.02 38.32 0.91
CA THR A 33 17.92 39.48 0.97
C THR A 33 17.28 40.64 0.23
N SER A 34 17.10 41.74 0.93
CA SER A 34 16.60 43.02 0.43
C SER A 34 17.64 43.73 -0.44
N GLY A 35 17.17 44.17 -1.61
CA GLY A 35 17.61 45.44 -2.23
C GLY A 35 18.63 45.33 -3.34
N GLU A 36 18.21 45.46 -4.57
CA GLU A 36 18.43 46.58 -5.49
C GLU A 36 18.00 46.22 -6.91
N THR A 37 17.26 47.14 -7.51
CA THR A 37 16.75 47.14 -8.86
C THR A 37 17.87 47.07 -9.91
N LYS A 38 17.74 46.17 -10.91
CA LYS A 38 18.13 46.39 -12.31
C LYS A 38 17.52 45.36 -13.25
N GLU A 39 16.77 45.89 -14.18
CA GLU A 39 16.54 45.51 -15.58
C GLU A 39 16.25 44.06 -15.98
N GLU A 40 15.08 43.95 -16.62
CA GLU A 40 14.56 42.88 -17.45
C GLU A 40 15.60 42.15 -18.29
N GLN A 41 15.70 40.84 -18.08
CA GLN A 41 15.98 39.88 -19.14
C GLN A 41 14.96 38.76 -19.02
N THR A 42 14.08 38.70 -20.01
CA THR A 42 13.21 37.56 -20.27
C THR A 42 14.10 36.32 -20.53
N THR A 43 14.18 35.46 -19.55
CA THR A 43 14.59 34.09 -19.76
C THR A 43 13.39 33.22 -19.63
N ASP A 44 13.02 32.59 -20.71
CA ASP A 44 12.06 31.52 -20.77
C ASP A 44 12.40 30.49 -19.68
N THR A 45 11.54 30.44 -18.65
CA THR A 45 11.58 29.36 -17.67
C THR A 45 10.91 28.16 -18.36
N GLU A 46 11.70 27.36 -19.07
CA GLU A 46 11.31 25.99 -19.38
C GLU A 46 10.92 25.36 -18.04
N SER A 47 9.64 25.08 -17.89
CA SER A 47 9.17 24.17 -16.86
C SER A 47 9.93 22.87 -17.04
N ALA A 48 10.83 22.52 -16.12
CA ALA A 48 11.44 21.22 -16.04
C ALA A 48 10.30 20.23 -15.82
N GLU A 49 9.71 19.72 -16.87
CA GLU A 49 8.96 18.46 -16.83
C GLU A 49 9.92 17.43 -16.25
N SER A 50 9.59 16.95 -15.07
CA SER A 50 10.25 15.79 -14.49
C SER A 50 10.10 14.64 -15.49
N GLN A 51 11.10 14.42 -16.34
CA GLN A 51 11.13 13.29 -17.26
C GLN A 51 11.12 12.04 -16.39
N THR A 52 9.99 11.36 -16.32
CA THR A 52 9.87 10.05 -15.70
C THR A 52 10.76 9.10 -16.51
N GLU A 53 11.74 8.49 -15.89
CA GLU A 53 12.61 7.52 -16.56
C GLU A 53 11.77 6.32 -17.01
N GLU A 54 11.70 6.10 -18.32
CA GLU A 54 10.97 4.99 -18.94
C GLU A 54 11.95 3.88 -19.31
N ILE A 55 11.59 2.64 -18.97
CA ILE A 55 12.41 1.44 -19.18
C ILE A 55 11.56 0.43 -19.94
N GLU A 56 11.93 0.15 -21.17
CA GLU A 56 11.26 -0.83 -22.02
C GLU A 56 11.80 -2.23 -21.78
N ILE A 57 10.90 -3.21 -21.65
CA ILE A 57 11.20 -4.64 -21.50
C ILE A 57 10.66 -5.36 -22.73
N GLN A 58 11.57 -5.90 -23.54
CA GLN A 58 11.22 -6.56 -24.80
C GLN A 58 11.49 -8.07 -24.84
N ASP A 59 12.25 -8.57 -23.86
CA ASP A 59 12.66 -9.97 -23.80
C ASP A 59 13.00 -10.43 -22.37
N VAL A 60 13.33 -11.70 -22.23
CA VAL A 60 13.71 -12.33 -20.94
C VAL A 60 14.94 -11.67 -20.33
N GLN A 61 15.87 -11.18 -21.14
CA GLN A 61 17.10 -10.55 -20.63
C GLN A 61 16.77 -9.19 -19.99
N GLY A 62 15.95 -8.37 -20.64
CA GLY A 62 15.47 -7.11 -20.07
C GLY A 62 14.66 -7.36 -18.79
N PHE A 63 13.86 -8.44 -18.75
CA PHE A 63 13.15 -8.84 -17.54
C PHE A 63 14.10 -9.27 -16.41
N GLN A 64 15.18 -9.98 -16.72
CA GLN A 64 16.22 -10.32 -15.71
C GLN A 64 16.91 -9.08 -15.14
N GLU A 65 17.17 -8.08 -15.98
CA GLU A 65 17.73 -6.80 -15.51
C GLU A 65 16.75 -6.05 -14.60
N LEU A 66 15.45 -6.07 -14.94
CA LEU A 66 14.40 -5.56 -14.03
C LEU A 66 14.46 -6.25 -12.67
N LEU A 67 14.48 -7.58 -12.63
CA LEU A 67 14.54 -8.35 -11.39
C LEU A 67 15.77 -8.01 -10.54
N LYS A 68 16.93 -7.86 -11.18
CA LYS A 68 18.16 -7.45 -10.52
C LYS A 68 18.05 -6.06 -9.89
N ASN A 69 17.46 -5.13 -10.63
CA ASN A 69 17.30 -3.75 -10.18
C ASN A 69 16.28 -3.64 -9.05
N CYS A 70 15.16 -4.38 -9.13
CA CYS A 70 14.12 -4.43 -8.08
C CYS A 70 14.56 -5.15 -6.80
N GLN A 71 15.83 -5.58 -6.67
CA GLN A 71 16.40 -5.98 -5.38
C GLN A 71 16.56 -4.78 -4.43
N TYR A 72 16.53 -3.55 -4.96
CA TYR A 72 16.56 -2.34 -4.19
C TYR A 72 15.18 -1.69 -4.18
N ASP A 73 14.53 -1.63 -3.02
CA ASP A 73 13.14 -1.16 -2.85
C ASP A 73 12.90 0.25 -3.42
N SER A 74 13.90 1.11 -3.41
CA SER A 74 13.80 2.48 -3.93
C SER A 74 13.98 2.60 -5.44
N TRP A 75 14.44 1.53 -6.12
CA TRP A 75 14.82 1.64 -7.53
C TRP A 75 13.65 2.01 -8.45
N SER A 76 12.49 1.45 -8.22
CA SER A 76 11.30 1.67 -9.06
C SER A 76 10.58 3.00 -8.81
N VAL A 77 10.94 3.71 -7.75
CA VAL A 77 10.26 4.97 -7.38
C VAL A 77 10.42 6.01 -8.49
N GLY A 78 9.30 6.53 -8.98
CA GLY A 78 9.26 7.56 -10.03
C GLY A 78 9.64 7.05 -11.43
N LYS A 79 9.77 5.74 -11.63
CA LYS A 79 10.07 5.13 -12.92
C LYS A 79 8.84 4.51 -13.55
N THR A 80 8.83 4.45 -14.88
CA THR A 80 7.88 3.67 -15.67
C THR A 80 8.59 2.50 -16.31
N VAL A 81 8.14 1.29 -16.04
CA VAL A 81 8.55 0.05 -16.70
C VAL A 81 7.46 -0.32 -17.69
N ARG A 82 7.80 -0.48 -18.96
CA ARG A 82 6.85 -0.79 -20.04
C ARG A 82 7.20 -2.10 -20.72
N LEU A 83 6.23 -2.99 -20.86
CA LEU A 83 6.36 -4.13 -21.75
C LEU A 83 6.10 -3.68 -23.19
N VAL A 84 6.99 -4.06 -24.10
CA VAL A 84 6.84 -3.80 -25.54
C VAL A 84 6.71 -5.10 -26.36
N ALA A 85 6.73 -6.24 -25.68
CA ALA A 85 6.52 -7.57 -26.27
C ALA A 85 6.03 -8.57 -25.23
N ASP A 86 5.48 -9.69 -25.70
CA ASP A 86 5.16 -10.83 -24.85
C ASP A 86 6.45 -11.53 -24.38
N ILE A 87 6.49 -11.96 -23.12
CA ILE A 87 7.70 -12.53 -22.52
C ILE A 87 7.39 -13.90 -21.92
N ASP A 88 8.19 -14.90 -22.29
CA ASP A 88 8.16 -16.22 -21.67
C ASP A 88 9.30 -16.34 -20.65
N ILE A 89 8.95 -16.44 -19.37
CA ILE A 89 9.92 -16.53 -18.27
C ILE A 89 10.15 -17.97 -17.78
N SER A 90 9.78 -18.98 -18.57
CA SER A 90 9.95 -20.41 -18.21
C SER A 90 11.38 -20.82 -17.89
N SER A 91 12.36 -20.09 -18.41
CA SER A 91 13.79 -20.34 -18.15
C SER A 91 14.31 -19.72 -16.87
N LEU A 92 13.49 -18.97 -16.13
CA LEU A 92 13.89 -18.24 -14.93
C LEU A 92 13.41 -18.97 -13.66
N ASP A 93 14.24 -18.95 -12.64
CA ASP A 93 13.81 -19.25 -11.26
C ASP A 93 13.20 -17.99 -10.67
N PHE A 94 11.91 -17.81 -10.94
CA PHE A 94 11.18 -16.58 -10.59
C PHE A 94 10.52 -16.73 -9.21
N THR A 95 10.88 -15.86 -8.28
CA THR A 95 10.37 -15.85 -6.89
C THR A 95 9.49 -14.66 -6.57
N GLY A 96 9.08 -13.88 -7.60
CA GLY A 96 8.35 -12.63 -7.44
C GLY A 96 9.24 -11.41 -7.32
N ILE A 97 8.73 -10.26 -7.74
CA ILE A 97 9.36 -8.94 -7.52
C ILE A 97 9.07 -8.53 -6.07
N ALA A 98 10.14 -8.37 -5.25
CA ALA A 98 10.02 -8.19 -3.81
C ALA A 98 9.20 -6.95 -3.44
N TYR A 99 9.52 -5.79 -4.02
CA TYR A 99 8.82 -4.52 -3.81
C TYR A 99 8.81 -3.69 -5.08
N PHE A 100 7.69 -3.07 -5.39
CA PHE A 100 7.56 -2.17 -6.53
C PHE A 100 6.74 -0.93 -6.16
N SER A 101 7.21 0.27 -6.53
CA SER A 101 6.56 1.55 -6.19
C SER A 101 6.57 2.56 -7.35
N GLY A 102 6.81 2.09 -8.57
CA GLY A 102 6.73 2.84 -9.82
C GLY A 102 5.45 2.58 -10.59
N THR A 103 5.47 2.88 -11.87
CA THR A 103 4.42 2.51 -12.83
C THR A 103 4.89 1.32 -13.67
N PHE A 104 4.07 0.29 -13.76
CA PHE A 104 4.30 -0.86 -14.64
C PHE A 104 3.20 -0.90 -15.70
N GLU A 105 3.58 -0.62 -16.95
CA GLU A 105 2.69 -0.64 -18.12
C GLU A 105 2.84 -1.97 -18.86
N GLY A 106 1.84 -2.83 -18.74
CA GLY A 106 1.80 -4.10 -19.45
C GLY A 106 1.40 -3.95 -20.92
N ASP A 107 0.72 -2.85 -21.29
CA ASP A 107 0.19 -2.54 -22.63
C ASP A 107 -0.58 -3.69 -23.28
N GLY A 108 -1.13 -4.58 -22.47
CA GLY A 108 -1.86 -5.76 -22.90
C GLY A 108 -0.96 -6.93 -23.34
N HIS A 109 0.35 -6.81 -23.21
CA HIS A 109 1.29 -7.92 -23.38
C HIS A 109 1.19 -8.95 -22.26
N VAL A 110 1.64 -10.16 -22.58
CA VAL A 110 1.58 -11.33 -21.70
C VAL A 110 2.96 -11.67 -21.17
N ILE A 111 3.07 -11.85 -19.83
CA ILE A 111 4.20 -12.59 -19.26
C ILE A 111 3.69 -14.00 -18.93
N SER A 112 4.24 -14.99 -19.62
CA SER A 112 3.84 -16.40 -19.49
C SER A 112 4.83 -17.20 -18.63
N HIS A 113 4.35 -18.35 -18.12
CA HIS A 113 5.10 -19.24 -17.26
C HIS A 113 5.59 -18.57 -15.96
N VAL A 114 4.74 -17.71 -15.38
CA VAL A 114 4.95 -17.14 -14.06
C VAL A 114 4.79 -18.25 -13.02
N ASN A 115 5.89 -18.98 -12.76
CA ASN A 115 5.90 -20.08 -11.80
C ASN A 115 6.57 -19.62 -10.51
N VAL A 116 5.77 -19.33 -9.49
CA VAL A 116 6.23 -18.91 -8.16
C VAL A 116 6.06 -20.07 -7.19
N SER A 117 7.15 -20.48 -6.55
CA SER A 117 7.12 -21.43 -5.43
C SER A 117 7.33 -20.67 -4.13
N ALA A 118 6.25 -20.40 -3.41
CA ALA A 118 6.28 -19.64 -2.17
C ALA A 118 6.67 -20.54 -0.99
N THR A 119 7.67 -20.10 -0.24
CA THR A 119 8.14 -20.75 1.01
C THR A 119 7.78 -19.93 2.25
N GLY A 120 6.96 -18.90 2.10
CA GLY A 120 6.48 -17.99 3.14
C GLY A 120 5.26 -17.23 2.67
N SER A 121 4.89 -16.18 3.36
CA SER A 121 3.74 -15.34 3.02
C SER A 121 4.11 -14.21 2.06
N ASP A 122 3.09 -13.54 1.52
CA ASP A 122 3.18 -12.35 0.66
C ASP A 122 3.82 -12.64 -0.70
N TYR A 123 3.20 -13.49 -1.49
CA TYR A 123 3.69 -13.88 -2.81
C TYR A 123 2.67 -13.62 -3.93
N GLY A 124 3.22 -13.29 -5.11
CA GLY A 124 2.57 -13.07 -6.38
C GLY A 124 3.62 -12.74 -7.42
N PHE A 125 3.22 -12.23 -8.58
CA PHE A 125 4.17 -11.64 -9.52
C PHE A 125 4.92 -10.47 -8.87
N PHE A 126 4.19 -9.60 -8.15
CA PHE A 126 4.75 -8.67 -7.16
C PHE A 126 4.47 -9.23 -5.77
N ARG A 127 5.45 -9.20 -4.87
CA ARG A 127 5.19 -9.52 -3.46
C ARG A 127 4.48 -8.35 -2.77
N TYR A 128 4.99 -7.13 -2.96
CA TYR A 128 4.41 -5.91 -2.43
C TYR A 128 4.33 -4.82 -3.49
N LEU A 129 3.18 -4.18 -3.62
CA LEU A 129 3.02 -2.93 -4.34
C LEU A 129 2.92 -1.77 -3.35
N GLY A 130 3.83 -0.80 -3.47
CA GLY A 130 3.84 0.39 -2.63
C GLY A 130 2.64 1.30 -2.90
N LYS A 131 2.35 2.22 -1.98
CA LYS A 131 1.17 3.11 -2.02
C LYS A 131 1.03 3.92 -3.31
N ASN A 132 2.14 4.27 -3.95
CA ASN A 132 2.17 5.04 -5.20
C ASN A 132 2.37 4.15 -6.44
N ALA A 133 2.45 2.83 -6.25
CA ALA A 133 2.61 1.90 -7.36
C ALA A 133 1.35 1.87 -8.22
N VAL A 134 1.54 1.79 -9.53
CA VAL A 134 0.48 1.59 -10.51
C VAL A 134 0.88 0.46 -11.45
N VAL A 135 0.02 -0.54 -11.60
CA VAL A 135 0.20 -1.64 -12.56
C VAL A 135 -0.97 -1.62 -13.51
N ASN A 136 -0.71 -1.35 -14.77
CA ASN A 136 -1.73 -1.23 -15.81
C ASN A 136 -1.61 -2.34 -16.86
N HIS A 137 -2.76 -2.89 -17.27
CA HIS A 137 -2.96 -3.74 -18.44
C HIS A 137 -1.94 -4.90 -18.60
N LEU A 138 -1.47 -5.46 -17.48
CA LEU A 138 -0.56 -6.59 -17.42
C LEU A 138 -1.32 -7.91 -17.46
N LYS A 139 -1.00 -8.77 -18.40
CA LYS A 139 -1.56 -10.12 -18.49
C LYS A 139 -0.53 -11.14 -18.03
N LEU A 140 -0.91 -11.98 -17.09
CA LEU A 140 -0.05 -12.99 -16.51
C LEU A 140 -0.65 -14.39 -16.69
N SER A 141 0.19 -15.39 -16.91
CA SER A 141 -0.24 -16.79 -16.88
C SER A 141 0.79 -17.69 -16.23
N GLY A 142 0.34 -18.64 -15.40
CA GLY A 142 1.26 -19.57 -14.74
C GLY A 142 0.70 -20.20 -13.49
N LYS A 143 1.59 -20.41 -12.51
CA LYS A 143 1.26 -21.07 -11.24
C LYS A 143 1.88 -20.30 -10.08
N VAL A 144 1.08 -20.05 -9.06
CA VAL A 144 1.59 -19.59 -7.77
C VAL A 144 1.32 -20.71 -6.77
N HIS A 145 2.36 -21.50 -6.50
CA HIS A 145 2.30 -22.62 -5.58
C HIS A 145 2.88 -22.20 -4.23
N ALA A 146 2.05 -22.29 -3.21
CA ALA A 146 2.45 -22.03 -1.84
C ALA A 146 2.23 -23.29 -1.00
N ASP A 147 3.17 -23.60 -0.11
CA ASP A 147 2.93 -24.68 0.83
C ASP A 147 1.73 -24.32 1.75
N GLY A 148 1.09 -25.33 2.33
CA GLY A 148 -0.16 -25.15 3.10
C GLY A 148 -0.05 -24.28 4.36
N SER A 149 1.06 -23.55 4.55
CA SER A 149 1.28 -22.59 5.64
C SER A 149 1.34 -21.13 5.17
N CYS A 150 1.45 -20.90 3.86
CA CYS A 150 1.65 -19.57 3.29
C CYS A 150 0.35 -18.78 3.17
N GLU A 151 0.40 -17.50 3.48
CA GLU A 151 -0.72 -16.57 3.48
C GLU A 151 -0.44 -15.38 2.54
N ASN A 152 -1.48 -14.62 2.17
CA ASN A 152 -1.40 -13.44 1.31
C ASN A 152 -0.85 -13.77 -0.08
N ILE A 153 -1.52 -14.66 -0.77
CA ILE A 153 -1.10 -15.17 -2.07
C ILE A 153 -2.01 -14.62 -3.17
N GLY A 154 -1.42 -14.00 -4.19
CA GLY A 154 -2.16 -13.50 -5.35
C GLY A 154 -1.46 -13.81 -6.68
N GLY A 155 -2.20 -13.83 -7.77
CA GLY A 155 -1.60 -14.03 -9.10
C GLY A 155 -0.74 -12.85 -9.53
N VAL A 156 -1.25 -11.63 -9.30
CA VAL A 156 -0.53 -10.38 -9.63
C VAL A 156 0.25 -9.87 -8.42
N VAL A 157 -0.36 -9.84 -7.23
CA VAL A 157 0.30 -9.26 -6.06
C VAL A 157 -0.06 -9.98 -4.77
N GLY A 158 0.93 -10.18 -3.89
CA GLY A 158 0.70 -10.67 -2.53
C GLY A 158 -0.05 -9.63 -1.69
N VAL A 159 0.55 -8.45 -1.51
CA VAL A 159 -0.03 -7.35 -0.71
C VAL A 159 -0.02 -6.05 -1.53
N ASN A 160 -1.22 -5.50 -1.75
CA ASN A 160 -1.42 -4.30 -2.56
C ASN A 160 -1.75 -3.07 -1.72
N TYR A 161 -0.88 -2.06 -1.74
CA TYR A 161 -1.15 -0.71 -1.23
C TYR A 161 -1.41 0.30 -2.35
N GLY A 162 -1.12 -0.06 -3.62
CA GLY A 162 -1.18 0.77 -4.82
C GLY A 162 -2.44 0.55 -5.66
N THR A 163 -2.28 0.67 -6.97
CA THR A 163 -3.36 0.48 -7.94
C THR A 163 -3.00 -0.63 -8.93
N VAL A 164 -3.87 -1.62 -9.06
CA VAL A 164 -3.82 -2.66 -10.11
C VAL A 164 -5.02 -2.45 -11.01
N ASN A 165 -4.78 -2.08 -12.27
CA ASN A 165 -5.84 -1.71 -13.19
C ASN A 165 -5.75 -2.45 -14.53
N GLY A 166 -6.85 -3.03 -14.99
CA GLY A 166 -6.94 -3.73 -16.26
C GLY A 166 -6.05 -4.97 -16.39
N CYS A 167 -5.61 -5.53 -15.26
CA CYS A 167 -4.71 -6.68 -15.24
C CYS A 167 -5.48 -8.00 -15.24
N SER A 168 -4.81 -9.08 -15.69
CA SER A 168 -5.39 -10.42 -15.63
C SER A 168 -4.38 -11.48 -15.20
N PHE A 169 -4.89 -12.52 -14.55
CA PHE A 169 -4.13 -13.73 -14.24
C PHE A 169 -4.92 -14.99 -14.62
N THR A 170 -4.24 -15.94 -15.28
CA THR A 170 -4.78 -17.25 -15.64
C THR A 170 -3.88 -18.37 -15.17
N GLY A 171 -4.43 -19.46 -14.65
CA GLY A 171 -3.66 -20.60 -14.20
C GLY A 171 -4.11 -21.22 -12.89
N THR A 172 -3.18 -21.50 -11.98
CA THR A 172 -3.48 -22.12 -10.68
C THR A 172 -2.83 -21.35 -9.54
N ILE A 173 -3.54 -21.23 -8.44
CA ILE A 173 -3.04 -20.60 -7.21
C ILE A 173 -3.42 -21.46 -6.03
N ASP A 174 -2.48 -21.75 -5.15
CA ASP A 174 -2.75 -22.41 -3.89
C ASP A 174 -2.04 -21.76 -2.71
N GLY A 175 -2.63 -21.88 -1.53
CA GLY A 175 -2.13 -21.28 -0.31
C GLY A 175 -2.97 -21.67 0.91
N LYS A 176 -2.77 -20.99 2.03
CA LYS A 176 -3.52 -21.23 3.27
C LYS A 176 -4.65 -20.24 3.47
N ALA A 177 -4.33 -18.96 3.55
CA ALA A 177 -5.28 -17.90 3.85
C ALA A 177 -4.97 -16.62 3.05
N ALA A 178 -5.98 -15.79 2.87
CA ALA A 178 -5.91 -14.57 2.06
C ALA A 178 -5.37 -14.86 0.65
N VAL A 179 -6.08 -15.74 -0.07
CA VAL A 179 -5.68 -16.19 -1.41
C VAL A 179 -6.65 -15.64 -2.45
N GLY A 180 -6.12 -14.94 -3.45
CA GLY A 180 -6.93 -14.33 -4.51
C GLY A 180 -6.32 -14.44 -5.91
N GLY A 181 -7.17 -14.42 -6.93
CA GLY A 181 -6.74 -14.53 -8.33
C GLY A 181 -5.86 -13.36 -8.79
N ILE A 182 -6.10 -12.17 -8.25
CA ILE A 182 -5.31 -10.95 -8.51
C ILE A 182 -4.46 -10.61 -7.30
N ALA A 183 -5.03 -10.49 -6.11
CA ALA A 183 -4.30 -10.07 -4.91
C ALA A 183 -4.59 -10.99 -3.73
N GLY A 184 -3.59 -11.26 -2.90
CA GLY A 184 -3.79 -11.88 -1.60
C GLY A 184 -4.53 -10.94 -0.67
N VAL A 185 -3.93 -9.78 -0.41
CA VAL A 185 -4.50 -8.70 0.40
C VAL A 185 -4.56 -7.40 -0.41
N ASN A 186 -5.68 -6.72 -0.34
CA ASN A 186 -5.85 -5.35 -0.84
C ASN A 186 -6.06 -4.42 0.35
N GLU A 187 -5.02 -3.68 0.69
CA GLU A 187 -4.98 -2.80 1.86
C GLU A 187 -5.87 -1.56 1.70
N ASN A 188 -6.09 -0.81 2.78
CA ASN A 188 -7.00 0.35 2.79
C ASN A 188 -6.75 1.39 1.68
N SER A 189 -5.51 1.60 1.27
CA SER A 189 -5.15 2.49 0.14
C SER A 189 -5.18 1.79 -1.20
N GLY A 190 -5.26 0.46 -1.21
CA GLY A 190 -5.18 -0.38 -2.39
C GLY A 190 -6.43 -0.29 -3.26
N LYS A 191 -6.21 -0.34 -4.57
CA LYS A 191 -7.26 -0.35 -5.58
C LYS A 191 -7.03 -1.47 -6.57
N ILE A 192 -8.05 -2.29 -6.81
CA ILE A 192 -8.08 -3.30 -7.86
C ILE A 192 -9.24 -2.94 -8.78
N VAL A 193 -8.93 -2.55 -10.02
CA VAL A 193 -9.90 -1.94 -10.93
C VAL A 193 -9.86 -2.64 -12.28
N ASN A 194 -11.02 -2.97 -12.84
CA ASN A 194 -11.18 -3.56 -14.17
C ASN A 194 -10.32 -4.82 -14.42
N CYS A 195 -10.04 -5.59 -13.37
CA CYS A 195 -9.22 -6.80 -13.46
C CYS A 195 -10.06 -8.05 -13.72
N THR A 196 -9.44 -9.03 -14.37
CA THR A 196 -10.07 -10.33 -14.67
C THR A 196 -9.22 -11.47 -14.14
N SER A 197 -9.85 -12.46 -13.53
CA SER A 197 -9.17 -13.67 -13.06
C SER A 197 -9.89 -14.91 -13.57
N ALA A 198 -9.12 -15.83 -14.16
CA ALA A 198 -9.61 -17.13 -14.66
C ALA A 198 -8.66 -18.23 -14.12
N VAL A 199 -8.77 -18.52 -12.84
CA VAL A 199 -7.84 -19.39 -12.10
C VAL A 199 -8.57 -20.53 -11.39
N THR A 200 -7.84 -21.62 -11.13
CA THR A 200 -8.24 -22.60 -10.13
C THR A 200 -7.51 -22.28 -8.82
N ILE A 201 -8.29 -21.96 -7.78
CA ILE A 201 -7.74 -21.58 -6.47
C ILE A 201 -8.06 -22.69 -5.46
N THR A 202 -7.04 -23.08 -4.68
CA THR A 202 -7.16 -24.01 -3.56
C THR A 202 -6.57 -23.40 -2.30
N ALA A 203 -7.41 -23.15 -1.28
CA ALA A 203 -6.98 -22.59 0.00
C ALA A 203 -7.91 -23.02 1.14
N THR A 204 -7.54 -22.72 2.39
CA THR A 204 -8.37 -23.06 3.55
C THR A 204 -9.22 -21.90 4.04
N ASP A 205 -8.69 -20.69 4.03
CA ASP A 205 -9.37 -19.53 4.59
C ASP A 205 -9.24 -18.29 3.67
N GLU A 206 -10.21 -17.38 3.76
CA GLU A 206 -10.19 -16.07 3.08
C GLU A 206 -9.86 -16.18 1.59
N THR A 207 -10.63 -16.98 0.87
CA THR A 207 -10.36 -17.29 -0.54
C THR A 207 -11.31 -16.53 -1.45
N GLY A 208 -10.78 -15.72 -2.37
CA GLY A 208 -11.57 -14.97 -3.34
C GLY A 208 -11.11 -15.12 -4.78
N GLY A 209 -12.03 -15.11 -5.71
CA GLY A 209 -11.70 -15.19 -7.13
C GLY A 209 -10.84 -14.00 -7.61
N ILE A 210 -10.96 -12.83 -7.01
CA ILE A 210 -10.15 -11.63 -7.27
C ILE A 210 -9.19 -11.37 -6.12
N VAL A 211 -9.67 -11.33 -4.88
CA VAL A 211 -8.87 -10.95 -3.72
C VAL A 211 -9.21 -11.82 -2.51
N GLY A 212 -8.20 -12.27 -1.77
CA GLY A 212 -8.40 -13.02 -0.53
C GLY A 212 -9.03 -12.14 0.55
N ASN A 213 -8.35 -11.06 0.93
CA ASN A 213 -8.78 -10.10 1.94
C ASN A 213 -8.79 -8.67 1.37
N ASN A 214 -9.96 -8.05 1.33
CA ASN A 214 -10.14 -6.69 0.82
C ASN A 214 -10.46 -5.69 1.93
N GLN A 215 -9.59 -4.71 2.11
CA GLN A 215 -9.82 -3.55 2.99
C GLN A 215 -9.98 -2.24 2.18
N GLY A 216 -9.58 -2.25 0.90
CA GLY A 216 -9.60 -1.12 -0.01
C GLY A 216 -10.77 -1.14 -0.99
N LEU A 217 -10.50 -0.78 -2.24
CA LEU A 217 -11.48 -0.73 -3.32
C LEU A 217 -11.25 -1.86 -4.34
N VAL A 218 -12.32 -2.61 -4.64
CA VAL A 218 -12.39 -3.52 -5.80
C VAL A 218 -13.54 -3.05 -6.68
N SER A 219 -13.27 -2.70 -7.95
CA SER A 219 -14.26 -2.11 -8.84
C SER A 219 -14.14 -2.62 -10.27
N GLY A 220 -15.27 -2.92 -10.91
CA GLY A 220 -15.32 -3.32 -12.32
C GLY A 220 -14.63 -4.65 -12.63
N CYS A 221 -14.39 -5.50 -11.63
CA CYS A 221 -13.66 -6.75 -11.79
C CYS A 221 -14.56 -7.92 -12.16
N THR A 222 -14.04 -8.86 -12.94
CA THR A 222 -14.73 -10.10 -13.30
C THR A 222 -13.93 -11.31 -12.85
N SER A 223 -14.57 -12.24 -12.15
CA SER A 223 -14.01 -13.53 -11.78
C SER A 223 -14.67 -14.65 -12.58
N GLU A 224 -13.87 -15.38 -13.33
CA GLU A 224 -14.21 -16.65 -14.00
C GLU A 224 -13.58 -17.84 -13.27
N SER A 225 -13.16 -17.65 -12.03
CA SER A 225 -12.32 -18.57 -11.27
C SER A 225 -13.10 -19.72 -10.65
N SER A 226 -12.45 -20.86 -10.53
CA SER A 226 -12.92 -22.00 -9.74
C SER A 226 -12.27 -21.92 -8.35
N VAL A 227 -13.06 -21.62 -7.33
CA VAL A 227 -12.58 -21.43 -5.95
C VAL A 227 -12.93 -22.65 -5.12
N ASN A 228 -11.95 -23.44 -4.70
CA ASN A 228 -12.12 -24.61 -3.83
C ASN A 228 -13.16 -25.61 -4.34
N THR A 229 -13.21 -25.85 -5.64
CA THR A 229 -14.21 -26.71 -6.29
C THR A 229 -13.86 -28.22 -6.27
N GLU A 230 -12.69 -28.57 -5.76
CA GLU A 230 -12.25 -29.96 -5.65
C GLU A 230 -12.72 -30.62 -4.36
N GLU A 231 -13.11 -31.90 -4.47
CA GLU A 231 -13.40 -32.73 -3.31
C GLU A 231 -12.16 -32.86 -2.42
N LEU A 232 -12.34 -32.58 -1.13
CA LEU A 232 -11.31 -32.91 -0.16
C LEU A 232 -11.30 -34.43 0.01
N ASN A 233 -10.42 -35.10 -0.71
CA ASN A 233 -10.22 -36.56 -0.57
C ASN A 233 -9.67 -36.88 0.82
N THR A 234 -10.57 -36.91 1.80
CA THR A 234 -10.33 -37.54 3.10
C THR A 234 -10.61 -39.02 2.98
N THR A 235 -9.91 -39.75 2.13
CA THR A 235 -9.94 -41.21 2.18
C THR A 235 -9.44 -41.61 3.56
N MET A 236 -10.37 -41.97 4.44
CA MET A 236 -10.03 -42.83 5.60
C MET A 236 -9.58 -44.15 5.01
N ASP A 237 -8.27 -44.40 4.96
CA ASP A 237 -7.78 -45.72 4.80
C ASP A 237 -8.12 -46.51 6.09
N LEU A 238 -9.22 -47.24 6.04
CA LEU A 238 -9.65 -48.14 7.13
C LEU A 238 -8.93 -49.45 7.09
N GLY A 239 -7.94 -49.64 6.20
CA GLY A 239 -7.10 -50.85 6.10
C GLY A 239 -6.18 -50.95 7.30
N GLY A 240 -6.60 -51.74 8.32
CA GLY A 240 -5.77 -52.07 9.48
C GLY A 240 -6.09 -51.29 10.75
N VAL A 241 -7.27 -50.70 10.88
CA VAL A 241 -7.68 -49.97 12.09
C VAL A 241 -8.07 -50.96 13.19
N ASP A 242 -7.27 -51.02 14.26
CA ASP A 242 -7.70 -51.60 15.53
C ASP A 242 -8.74 -50.68 16.19
N ILE A 243 -9.99 -51.16 16.29
CA ILE A 243 -11.14 -50.44 16.84
C ILE A 243 -10.90 -49.96 18.29
N GLY A 244 -9.90 -50.54 18.98
CA GLY A 244 -9.55 -50.16 20.36
C GLY A 244 -8.74 -48.87 20.50
N THR A 245 -8.20 -48.33 19.40
CA THR A 245 -7.35 -47.14 19.38
C THR A 245 -7.86 -46.03 18.44
N LEU A 246 -9.18 -46.01 18.14
CA LEU A 246 -9.79 -45.08 17.22
C LEU A 246 -9.73 -43.64 17.78
N ASN A 247 -8.59 -43.00 17.62
CA ASN A 247 -8.45 -41.57 17.82
C ASN A 247 -8.92 -40.87 16.53
N ILE A 248 -10.25 -40.72 16.37
CA ILE A 248 -10.85 -40.01 15.24
C ILE A 248 -10.63 -38.50 15.40
N THR A 249 -9.37 -38.09 15.38
CA THR A 249 -9.00 -36.69 15.25
C THR A 249 -8.47 -36.42 13.84
N LYS A 250 -9.04 -37.03 12.81
CA LYS A 250 -8.86 -36.51 11.46
C LYS A 250 -9.72 -35.25 11.36
N ARG A 251 -9.07 -34.14 11.61
CA ARG A 251 -9.64 -32.79 11.45
C ARG A 251 -10.11 -32.70 9.99
N VAL A 252 -11.40 -32.61 9.78
CA VAL A 252 -11.94 -32.16 8.49
C VAL A 252 -11.36 -30.79 8.31
N ILE A 253 -10.60 -30.57 7.24
CA ILE A 253 -10.09 -29.23 6.93
C ILE A 253 -11.32 -28.45 6.46
N ASP A 254 -11.90 -27.68 7.35
CA ASP A 254 -12.99 -26.78 7.01
C ASP A 254 -12.41 -25.64 6.16
N ARG A 255 -13.06 -25.32 5.07
CA ARG A 255 -12.76 -24.14 4.23
C ARG A 255 -13.69 -23.04 4.66
N ASN A 256 -13.15 -21.85 4.91
CA ASN A 256 -13.93 -20.73 5.41
C ASN A 256 -13.75 -19.50 4.55
N ASP A 257 -14.77 -18.63 4.57
CA ASP A 257 -14.74 -17.30 3.95
C ASP A 257 -14.36 -17.35 2.46
N MET A 258 -15.23 -17.99 1.67
CA MET A 258 -15.03 -18.18 0.22
C MET A 258 -15.97 -17.28 -0.58
N GLY A 259 -15.42 -16.52 -1.52
CA GLY A 259 -16.21 -15.65 -2.38
C GLY A 259 -15.76 -15.60 -3.84
N GLY A 260 -16.66 -15.27 -4.72
CA GLY A 260 -16.37 -15.13 -6.15
C GLY A 260 -15.46 -13.93 -6.44
N ILE A 261 -15.56 -12.88 -5.65
CA ILE A 261 -14.69 -11.68 -5.75
C ILE A 261 -13.76 -11.64 -4.55
N ALA A 262 -14.26 -11.68 -3.32
CA ALA A 262 -13.44 -11.58 -2.11
C ALA A 262 -13.73 -12.70 -1.11
N GLY A 263 -12.73 -13.25 -0.47
CA GLY A 263 -12.91 -14.14 0.68
C GLY A 263 -13.54 -13.38 1.83
N VAL A 264 -12.82 -12.37 2.32
CA VAL A 264 -13.28 -11.41 3.34
C VAL A 264 -13.18 -10.00 2.79
N SER A 265 -14.15 -9.15 3.11
CA SER A 265 -14.06 -7.74 2.76
C SER A 265 -14.63 -6.83 3.84
N SER A 266 -13.82 -5.89 4.28
CA SER A 266 -14.22 -4.72 5.07
C SER A 266 -14.23 -3.44 4.23
N GLY A 267 -13.71 -3.48 3.01
CA GLY A 267 -13.66 -2.39 2.05
C GLY A 267 -14.90 -2.27 1.16
N ILE A 268 -14.69 -1.75 -0.04
CA ILE A 268 -15.76 -1.53 -1.03
C ILE A 268 -15.57 -2.48 -2.21
N ILE A 269 -16.62 -3.18 -2.58
CA ILE A 269 -16.72 -3.97 -3.81
C ILE A 269 -17.85 -3.37 -4.65
N THR A 270 -17.55 -2.90 -5.85
CA THR A 270 -18.56 -2.26 -6.71
C THR A 270 -18.43 -2.68 -8.17
N ASP A 271 -19.56 -2.81 -8.85
CA ASP A 271 -19.62 -3.09 -10.30
C ASP A 271 -18.85 -4.36 -10.72
N CYS A 272 -18.77 -5.35 -9.83
CA CYS A 272 -18.06 -6.61 -10.05
C CYS A 272 -19.00 -7.75 -10.43
N ALA A 273 -18.49 -8.72 -11.20
CA ALA A 273 -19.21 -9.89 -11.61
C ALA A 273 -18.46 -11.18 -11.27
N ASN A 274 -19.15 -12.15 -10.66
CA ASN A 274 -18.67 -13.51 -10.56
C ASN A 274 -19.37 -14.41 -11.59
N GLN A 275 -18.61 -15.11 -12.40
CA GLN A 275 -19.05 -16.11 -13.38
C GLN A 275 -18.48 -17.50 -13.05
N GLY A 276 -17.57 -17.57 -12.07
CA GLY A 276 -16.90 -18.79 -11.66
C GLY A 276 -17.69 -19.62 -10.64
N THR A 277 -17.23 -20.82 -10.37
CA THR A 277 -17.82 -21.74 -9.39
C THR A 277 -17.12 -21.64 -8.06
N ILE A 278 -17.87 -21.55 -6.97
CA ILE A 278 -17.36 -21.38 -5.61
C ILE A 278 -17.76 -22.54 -4.72
N GLY A 279 -16.76 -23.15 -4.07
CA GLY A 279 -16.97 -24.19 -3.08
C GLY A 279 -17.26 -25.57 -3.66
N PHE A 280 -17.50 -26.53 -2.78
CA PHE A 280 -17.88 -27.90 -3.08
C PHE A 280 -19.02 -28.34 -2.15
N ASP A 281 -19.85 -29.25 -2.62
CA ASP A 281 -21.02 -29.74 -1.87
C ASP A 281 -20.67 -30.19 -0.46
N HIS A 282 -21.46 -29.75 0.50
CA HIS A 282 -21.34 -30.09 1.92
C HIS A 282 -20.02 -29.72 2.59
N THR A 283 -19.19 -28.87 1.97
CA THR A 283 -17.94 -28.37 2.54
C THR A 283 -17.92 -26.85 2.60
N GLY A 284 -17.30 -26.28 3.62
CA GLY A 284 -17.07 -24.84 3.74
C GLY A 284 -18.15 -24.07 4.46
N TYR A 285 -17.73 -22.96 5.03
CA TYR A 285 -18.55 -22.00 5.78
C TYR A 285 -18.36 -20.60 5.20
N ASN A 286 -19.38 -19.76 5.32
CA ASN A 286 -19.37 -18.39 4.81
C ASN A 286 -19.02 -18.37 3.32
N VAL A 287 -19.88 -18.94 2.49
CA VAL A 287 -19.66 -19.06 1.05
C VAL A 287 -20.60 -18.10 0.32
N GLY A 288 -20.04 -17.17 -0.43
CA GLY A 288 -20.83 -16.17 -1.16
C GLY A 288 -20.41 -15.99 -2.61
N GLY A 289 -21.36 -15.63 -3.47
CA GLY A 289 -21.09 -15.38 -4.88
C GLY A 289 -20.20 -14.17 -5.14
N ILE A 290 -20.21 -13.19 -4.24
CA ILE A 290 -19.33 -12.02 -4.28
C ILE A 290 -18.36 -12.06 -3.12
N ALA A 291 -18.83 -12.19 -1.88
CA ALA A 291 -17.95 -12.23 -0.72
C ALA A 291 -18.33 -13.37 0.23
N GLY A 292 -17.34 -14.08 0.75
CA GLY A 292 -17.57 -15.07 1.81
C GLY A 292 -18.07 -14.39 3.07
N ARG A 293 -17.34 -13.41 3.58
CA ARG A 293 -17.72 -12.58 4.71
C ARG A 293 -17.55 -11.10 4.36
N GLN A 294 -18.55 -10.28 4.71
CA GLN A 294 -18.61 -8.87 4.35
C GLN A 294 -18.99 -8.01 5.54
N SER A 295 -18.15 -7.04 5.88
CA SER A 295 -18.45 -5.96 6.83
C SER A 295 -18.40 -4.57 6.20
N GLY A 296 -17.92 -4.42 4.95
CA GLY A 296 -17.88 -3.18 4.17
C GLY A 296 -19.12 -2.98 3.28
N LYS A 297 -18.91 -2.44 2.06
CA LYS A 297 -19.99 -2.15 1.10
C LYS A 297 -19.88 -3.00 -0.17
N ILE A 298 -21.00 -3.57 -0.62
CA ILE A 298 -21.16 -4.20 -1.93
C ILE A 298 -22.22 -3.44 -2.70
N LEU A 299 -21.88 -2.97 -3.92
CA LEU A 299 -22.75 -2.16 -4.76
C LEU A 299 -22.73 -2.69 -6.21
N ASN A 300 -23.89 -2.79 -6.85
CA ASN A 300 -24.03 -3.13 -8.28
C ASN A 300 -23.27 -4.40 -8.72
N CYS A 301 -23.10 -5.38 -7.82
CA CYS A 301 -22.41 -6.62 -8.14
C CYS A 301 -23.39 -7.72 -8.55
N THR A 302 -22.95 -8.59 -9.46
CA THR A 302 -23.72 -9.72 -9.95
C THR A 302 -22.98 -11.04 -9.73
N ASN A 303 -23.76 -12.10 -9.45
CA ASN A 303 -23.26 -13.46 -9.43
C ASN A 303 -24.06 -14.32 -10.40
N GLU A 304 -23.37 -14.91 -11.38
CA GLU A 304 -23.89 -15.86 -12.34
C GLU A 304 -23.33 -17.27 -12.11
N GLY A 305 -22.32 -17.40 -11.24
CA GLY A 305 -21.65 -18.64 -10.92
C GLY A 305 -22.42 -19.53 -9.94
N ALA A 306 -22.09 -20.81 -9.94
CA ALA A 306 -22.63 -21.77 -8.99
C ALA A 306 -21.92 -21.66 -7.63
N ILE A 307 -22.67 -21.83 -6.54
CA ILE A 307 -22.15 -21.72 -5.18
C ILE A 307 -22.54 -22.98 -4.42
N TYR A 308 -21.55 -23.61 -3.81
CA TYR A 308 -21.68 -24.78 -2.98
C TYR A 308 -21.05 -24.57 -1.61
N GLY A 309 -21.66 -25.11 -0.59
CA GLY A 309 -21.13 -24.98 0.78
C GLY A 309 -21.89 -25.81 1.78
N ARG A 310 -21.45 -25.79 3.01
CA ARG A 310 -22.07 -26.54 4.12
C ARG A 310 -22.99 -25.63 4.95
N LYS A 311 -22.57 -24.41 5.24
CA LYS A 311 -23.30 -23.49 6.09
C LYS A 311 -22.98 -22.04 5.75
N ASP A 312 -23.93 -21.16 5.98
CA ASP A 312 -23.85 -19.73 5.68
C ASP A 312 -23.50 -19.50 4.19
N VAL A 313 -24.37 -20.06 3.32
CA VAL A 313 -24.22 -20.02 1.86
C VAL A 313 -25.18 -18.98 1.30
N GLY A 314 -24.68 -18.00 0.59
CA GLY A 314 -25.48 -16.90 0.03
C GLY A 314 -25.17 -16.61 -1.44
N GLY A 315 -26.18 -16.24 -2.22
CA GLY A 315 -26.00 -15.88 -3.64
C GLY A 315 -25.06 -14.70 -3.87
N ILE A 316 -24.95 -13.80 -2.91
CA ILE A 316 -24.06 -12.63 -2.93
C ILE A 316 -23.06 -12.71 -1.78
N VAL A 317 -23.52 -12.88 -0.54
CA VAL A 317 -22.67 -12.89 0.67
C VAL A 317 -23.00 -14.11 1.50
N GLY A 318 -21.98 -14.83 1.97
CA GLY A 318 -22.15 -15.95 2.90
C GLY A 318 -22.53 -15.45 4.29
N GLN A 319 -21.72 -14.58 4.87
CA GLN A 319 -21.98 -13.94 6.17
C GLN A 319 -21.86 -12.42 6.04
N ALA A 320 -22.93 -11.70 6.32
CA ALA A 320 -22.94 -10.25 6.39
C ALA A 320 -22.80 -9.80 7.85
N GLU A 321 -21.81 -8.97 8.11
CA GLU A 321 -21.60 -8.28 9.37
C GLU A 321 -22.16 -6.85 9.28
N PRO A 322 -22.62 -6.24 10.39
CA PRO A 322 -23.06 -4.86 10.35
C PRO A 322 -21.95 -3.94 9.87
N TYR A 323 -22.20 -3.16 8.82
CA TYR A 323 -21.33 -2.04 8.46
C TYR A 323 -21.54 -0.94 9.51
N ILE A 324 -20.58 -0.78 10.37
CA ILE A 324 -20.55 0.34 11.31
C ILE A 324 -19.85 1.48 10.54
N GLU A 325 -20.65 2.31 9.86
CA GLU A 325 -20.17 3.62 9.43
C GLU A 325 -19.87 4.39 10.72
N SER A 326 -18.61 4.41 11.11
CA SER A 326 -18.25 5.08 12.34
C SER A 326 -18.32 6.58 12.10
N GLU A 327 -19.34 7.26 12.62
CA GLU A 327 -19.29 8.70 12.90
C GLU A 327 -18.00 9.08 13.65
N TYR A 328 -17.35 8.09 14.25
CA TYR A 328 -16.02 8.15 14.88
C TYR A 328 -14.88 8.56 13.95
N LEU A 329 -15.01 8.42 12.66
CA LEU A 329 -13.98 8.88 11.70
C LEU A 329 -14.09 10.38 11.45
N GLU A 330 -15.29 10.95 11.38
CA GLU A 330 -15.49 12.40 11.27
C GLU A 330 -14.97 13.10 12.54
N ASP A 331 -15.34 12.63 13.72
CA ASP A 331 -14.84 13.18 14.98
C ASP A 331 -13.31 13.07 15.13
N ARG A 332 -12.70 12.02 14.61
CA ARG A 332 -11.23 11.87 14.61
C ARG A 332 -10.56 12.77 13.58
N VAL A 333 -11.14 12.90 12.40
CA VAL A 333 -10.63 13.82 11.37
C VAL A 333 -10.76 15.26 11.86
N ASP A 334 -11.89 15.64 12.45
CA ASP A 334 -12.08 16.96 13.05
C ASP A 334 -11.14 17.20 14.24
N SER A 335 -10.91 16.19 15.09
CA SER A 335 -9.93 16.27 16.16
C SER A 335 -8.51 16.46 15.65
N VAL A 336 -8.12 15.75 14.60
CA VAL A 336 -6.81 15.92 13.93
C VAL A 336 -6.71 17.29 13.28
N GLN A 337 -7.74 17.75 12.56
CA GLN A 337 -7.78 19.08 11.96
C GLN A 337 -7.68 20.19 13.00
N ASN A 338 -8.38 20.05 14.13
CA ASN A 338 -8.32 21.00 15.24
C ASN A 338 -6.94 21.00 15.89
N SER A 339 -6.30 19.84 16.03
CA SER A 339 -4.92 19.72 16.51
C SER A 339 -3.93 20.38 15.57
N VAL A 340 -4.07 20.19 14.26
CA VAL A 340 -3.24 20.84 13.23
C VAL A 340 -3.43 22.36 13.27
N LYS A 341 -4.67 22.86 13.41
CA LYS A 341 -4.94 24.30 13.57
C LYS A 341 -4.29 24.86 14.85
N ALA A 342 -4.36 24.13 15.96
CA ALA A 342 -3.74 24.53 17.21
C ALA A 342 -2.20 24.60 17.08
N ILE A 343 -1.58 23.62 16.42
CA ILE A 343 -0.14 23.60 16.12
C ILE A 343 0.24 24.82 15.25
N ASN A 344 -0.52 25.08 14.19
CA ASN A 344 -0.25 26.23 13.31
C ASN A 344 -0.39 27.58 14.05
N ASN A 345 -1.37 27.71 14.93
CA ASN A 345 -1.53 28.91 15.77
C ASN A 345 -0.35 29.06 16.75
N SER A 346 0.09 27.97 17.35
CA SER A 346 1.26 27.97 18.25
C SER A 346 2.53 28.34 17.51
N LEU A 347 2.71 27.81 16.28
CA LEU A 347 3.86 28.14 15.41
C LEU A 347 3.86 29.61 15.02
N SER A 348 2.72 30.17 14.67
CA SER A 348 2.56 31.61 14.37
C SER A 348 2.88 32.48 15.59
N SER A 349 2.42 32.11 16.77
CA SER A 349 2.74 32.80 18.02
C SER A 349 4.23 32.73 18.34
N MET A 350 4.87 31.59 18.14
CA MET A 350 6.33 31.43 18.29
C MET A 350 7.11 32.30 17.31
N SER A 351 6.66 32.36 16.04
CA SER A 351 7.29 33.22 15.02
C SER A 351 7.21 34.69 15.40
N THR A 352 6.04 35.13 15.89
CA THR A 352 5.86 36.52 16.38
C THR A 352 6.75 36.81 17.58
N THR A 353 6.80 35.91 18.56
CA THR A 353 7.67 36.04 19.74
C THR A 353 9.16 36.09 19.34
N LEU A 354 9.58 35.24 18.41
CA LEU A 354 10.96 35.21 17.92
C LEU A 354 11.33 36.53 17.22
N SER A 355 10.40 37.09 16.41
CA SER A 355 10.59 38.37 15.72
C SER A 355 10.70 39.53 16.71
N SER A 356 9.86 39.56 17.76
CA SER A 356 9.92 40.59 18.79
C SER A 356 11.21 40.49 19.61
N THR A 357 11.60 39.27 20.02
CA THR A 357 12.86 39.01 20.74
C THR A 357 14.07 39.40 19.88
N SER A 358 14.07 39.09 18.60
CA SER A 358 15.13 39.51 17.67
C SER A 358 15.23 41.02 17.56
N SER A 359 14.11 41.74 17.52
CA SER A 359 14.08 43.21 17.52
C SER A 359 14.58 43.80 18.82
N GLU A 360 14.23 43.22 19.99
CA GLU A 360 14.73 43.63 21.29
C GLU A 360 16.25 43.44 21.37
N VAL A 361 16.79 42.28 20.94
CA VAL A 361 18.22 42.01 20.90
C VAL A 361 18.94 43.02 20.02
N LYS A 362 18.38 43.34 18.84
CA LYS A 362 18.96 44.35 17.95
C LYS A 362 19.01 45.73 18.61
N ASN A 363 17.96 46.13 19.30
CA ASN A 363 17.89 47.40 20.03
C ASN A 363 18.91 47.45 21.15
N TYR A 364 19.07 46.34 21.91
CA TYR A 364 20.12 46.23 22.95
C TYR A 364 21.52 46.34 22.37
N MET A 365 21.80 45.66 21.27
CA MET A 365 23.11 45.74 20.59
C MET A 365 23.40 47.17 20.12
N THR A 366 22.40 47.87 19.63
CA THR A 366 22.50 49.27 19.21
C THR A 366 22.82 50.15 20.40
N SER A 367 22.09 50.02 21.53
CA SER A 367 22.35 50.85 22.73
C SER A 367 23.74 50.58 23.32
N ILE A 368 24.19 49.32 23.37
CA ILE A 368 25.58 49.00 23.81
C ILE A 368 26.61 49.65 22.89
N SER A 369 26.34 49.61 21.56
CA SER A 369 27.25 50.24 20.59
C SER A 369 27.35 51.78 20.78
N GLU A 370 26.24 52.45 21.08
CA GLU A 370 26.26 53.89 21.35
C GLU A 370 26.91 54.23 22.69
N GLU A 371 26.64 53.44 23.75
CA GLU A 371 27.35 53.62 25.03
C GLU A 371 28.87 53.43 24.89
N TYR A 372 29.28 52.44 24.10
CA TYR A 372 30.72 52.22 23.83
C TYR A 372 31.34 53.36 23.09
N LYS A 373 30.67 53.95 22.06
CA LYS A 373 31.11 55.13 21.32
C LYS A 373 31.27 56.35 22.23
N THR A 374 30.27 56.57 23.11
CA THR A 374 30.26 57.65 24.06
C THR A 374 31.41 57.51 25.07
N SER A 375 31.58 56.32 25.68
CA SER A 375 32.67 56.08 26.63
C SER A 375 34.05 56.22 25.99
N ARG A 376 34.19 55.83 24.72
CA ARG A 376 35.42 55.99 23.97
C ARG A 376 35.73 57.46 23.69
N LYS A 377 34.70 58.25 23.40
CA LYS A 377 34.86 59.73 23.18
C LYS A 377 35.25 60.43 24.49
N ASP A 378 34.61 60.04 25.60
CA ASP A 378 34.91 60.61 26.91
C ASP A 378 36.34 60.27 27.37
N LEU A 379 36.79 59.03 27.07
CA LEU A 379 38.17 58.61 27.36
C LEU A 379 39.17 59.35 26.49
N ALA A 380 38.88 59.61 25.21
CA ALA A 380 39.76 60.37 24.35
C ALA A 380 39.88 61.86 24.80
N GLY A 381 38.72 62.47 25.23
CA GLY A 381 38.71 63.82 25.77
C GLY A 381 39.43 63.94 27.09
N SER A 382 39.50 62.91 27.90
CA SER A 382 40.28 62.94 29.19
C SER A 382 41.76 62.68 29.03
N LEU A 383 42.28 62.35 27.84
CA LEU A 383 43.65 62.16 27.49
C LEU A 383 44.29 63.40 26.85
N ASP A 384 43.48 64.36 26.45
CA ASP A 384 43.93 65.61 25.85
C ASP A 384 43.99 66.80 26.85
N ASP A 385 43.58 66.59 28.11
CA ASP A 385 43.78 67.46 29.25
C ASP A 385 44.98 66.92 30.14
#